data_9db59c9ece16c9785d2294ba14ad37ee
#
_entry.id   9db59c9ece16c9785d2294ba14ad37ee
#
_cell.length_a   1.000
_cell.length_b   1.000
_cell.length_c   1.000
_cell.angle_alpha   90.00
_cell.angle_beta   90.00
_cell.angle_gamma   90.00
#
_symmetry.space_group_name_H-M   'P 1'
#
loop_
_entity.id
_entity.type
_entity.pdbx_description
1 polymer ?
#
loop_
_entity_poly.entity_id
_entity_poly.type
_entity_poly.pdbx_seq_one_letter_code
_entity_poly.pdbx_strand_id
1 'polypeptide(L)'
;MKTRKIGLANYLAYGSGDFLGAGTTALTAAWLLYFYTTFCGLTPIEATFIFAAARVLDAVVSPLMGFLTDNFGSTWFGRRFGRRKFFILLGIPCVFSYSLMWVGDMGFWYYLLTYLLFDIVYTMILVPYETLVPEMTDDFKQKTRFSGARISMAQMSAILASFLPGILLTAFGKDNPVSFFYASLVFSVLCALMLTFVWFFTWERPREEWTEAALRAEKEKKSLTFSQSMSRLFVELSSTLRIKIFRQHLGMYLGGYIAQDVFNAVFTWYVVFVLMQEASLASNLLGTMAIFQFIAVIAMIPLCIRFGPAPSYRMVVVLFGLSSLSYAVLYYAGLSDVYSLLLLISALAGLGRGGINYVPWNTYTYIADVDEVITGQRREGIFAGIMTLTRKASQAGAVMLVGIVMQMSGFVSGQSIQPEAVSHTILLILSCGTLSVLAFGFLVSLRFKLNLQTHGTLREETAKMRESGRVMPEAITPQARATVEMLSGMPYESLWGNNNIGYLNRNKPAAPSLQQGAALNSTLNRG
;
A
#
# COMPACT_ATOMS: atom_id res chain seq x y z
N MET A 1 -26.28 -22.04 14.78
CA MET A 1 -25.72 -21.18 13.72
C MET A 1 -26.32 -21.56 12.38
N LYS A 2 -27.16 -20.71 11.77
CA LYS A 2 -27.49 -20.87 10.35
C LYS A 2 -26.28 -20.42 9.55
N THR A 3 -25.37 -21.35 9.23
CA THR A 3 -24.22 -21.05 8.37
C THR A 3 -24.74 -20.73 6.97
N ARG A 4 -24.71 -19.44 6.60
CA ARG A 4 -24.99 -19.05 5.23
C ARG A 4 -23.93 -19.72 4.32
N LYS A 5 -24.40 -20.44 3.30
CA LYS A 5 -23.49 -21.07 2.34
C LYS A 5 -22.77 -19.97 1.56
N ILE A 6 -21.45 -19.94 1.68
CA ILE A 6 -20.60 -19.03 0.91
C ILE A 6 -20.29 -19.72 -0.43
N GLY A 7 -20.71 -19.09 -1.53
CA GLY A 7 -20.48 -19.56 -2.89
C GLY A 7 -19.53 -18.65 -3.67
N LEU A 8 -19.26 -19.01 -4.94
CA LEU A 8 -18.40 -18.24 -5.83
C LEU A 8 -18.86 -16.78 -5.98
N ALA A 9 -20.18 -16.55 -6.07
CA ALA A 9 -20.75 -15.21 -6.18
C ALA A 9 -20.35 -14.28 -5.00
N ASN A 10 -20.25 -14.81 -3.78
CA ASN A 10 -19.84 -14.04 -2.61
C ASN A 10 -18.35 -13.65 -2.68
N TYR A 11 -17.47 -14.58 -3.14
CA TYR A 11 -16.05 -14.29 -3.33
C TYR A 11 -15.83 -13.23 -4.40
N LEU A 12 -16.48 -13.37 -5.56
CA LEU A 12 -16.38 -12.42 -6.65
C LEU A 12 -16.95 -11.05 -6.27
N ALA A 13 -18.11 -11.03 -5.61
CA ALA A 13 -18.74 -9.81 -5.14
C ALA A 13 -17.86 -9.06 -4.13
N TYR A 14 -17.33 -9.76 -3.14
CA TYR A 14 -16.39 -9.11 -2.22
C TYR A 14 -15.15 -8.62 -2.95
N GLY A 15 -14.55 -9.45 -3.81
CA GLY A 15 -13.36 -9.06 -4.57
C GLY A 15 -13.58 -7.82 -5.42
N SER A 16 -14.80 -7.67 -6.01
CA SER A 16 -15.12 -6.56 -6.90
C SER A 16 -15.13 -5.18 -6.21
N GLY A 17 -15.22 -5.12 -4.88
CA GLY A 17 -15.11 -3.86 -4.14
C GLY A 17 -13.73 -3.19 -4.28
N ASP A 18 -12.68 -3.97 -4.49
CA ASP A 18 -11.33 -3.42 -4.71
C ASP A 18 -11.12 -2.87 -6.13
N PHE A 19 -12.13 -2.99 -6.98
CA PHE A 19 -12.20 -2.29 -8.26
C PHE A 19 -12.11 -0.77 -8.06
N LEU A 20 -12.80 -0.25 -7.05
CA LEU A 20 -12.67 1.14 -6.60
C LEU A 20 -11.24 1.40 -6.08
N GLY A 21 -10.73 0.55 -5.17
CA GLY A 21 -9.45 0.76 -4.51
C GLY A 21 -8.27 0.84 -5.47
N ALA A 22 -8.06 -0.20 -6.26
CA ALA A 22 -6.90 -0.31 -7.14
C ALA A 22 -7.05 0.51 -8.42
N GLY A 23 -8.23 0.51 -9.05
CA GLY A 23 -8.40 1.13 -10.34
C GLY A 23 -8.40 2.66 -10.30
N THR A 24 -9.14 3.27 -9.37
CA THR A 24 -9.10 4.74 -9.24
C THR A 24 -7.71 5.23 -8.86
N THR A 25 -7.01 4.49 -7.99
CA THR A 25 -5.63 4.82 -7.62
C THR A 25 -4.68 4.70 -8.81
N ALA A 26 -4.81 3.64 -9.63
CA ALA A 26 -3.98 3.46 -10.82
C ALA A 26 -4.21 4.57 -11.85
N LEU A 27 -5.47 4.91 -12.15
CA LEU A 27 -5.82 5.98 -13.07
C LEU A 27 -5.30 7.34 -12.58
N THR A 28 -5.51 7.63 -11.30
CA THR A 28 -5.04 8.88 -10.68
C THR A 28 -3.52 8.99 -10.69
N ALA A 29 -2.81 7.93 -10.30
CA ALA A 29 -1.34 7.94 -10.23
C ALA A 29 -0.68 8.07 -11.61
N ALA A 30 -1.31 7.53 -12.67
CA ALA A 30 -0.76 7.55 -14.01
C ALA A 30 -1.06 8.85 -14.77
N TRP A 31 -2.22 9.46 -14.53
CA TRP A 31 -2.76 10.47 -15.44
C TRP A 31 -3.09 11.82 -14.80
N LEU A 32 -3.32 11.88 -13.48
CA LEU A 32 -3.84 13.11 -12.87
C LEU A 32 -2.86 14.28 -12.99
N LEU A 33 -1.59 14.06 -12.73
CA LEU A 33 -0.57 15.11 -12.84
C LEU A 33 -0.45 15.62 -14.28
N TYR A 34 -0.45 14.70 -15.24
CA TYR A 34 -0.45 15.06 -16.66
C TYR A 34 -1.70 15.86 -17.03
N PHE A 35 -2.90 15.41 -16.62
CA PHE A 35 -4.15 16.09 -16.90
C PHE A 35 -4.19 17.51 -16.30
N TYR A 36 -3.82 17.66 -15.06
CA TYR A 36 -3.83 18.96 -14.37
C TYR A 36 -2.84 19.95 -14.96
N THR A 37 -1.65 19.51 -15.32
CA THR A 37 -0.61 20.39 -15.87
C THR A 37 -0.77 20.69 -17.36
N THR A 38 -1.35 19.77 -18.12
CA THR A 38 -1.47 19.91 -19.58
C THR A 38 -2.77 20.56 -19.98
N PHE A 39 -3.90 20.17 -19.36
CA PHE A 39 -5.24 20.61 -19.78
C PHE A 39 -5.89 21.61 -18.82
N CYS A 40 -5.47 21.66 -17.56
CA CYS A 40 -6.09 22.51 -16.55
C CYS A 40 -5.23 23.72 -16.18
N GLY A 41 -4.05 23.89 -16.80
CA GLY A 41 -3.17 25.03 -16.57
C GLY A 41 -2.55 25.14 -15.18
N LEU A 42 -2.68 24.09 -14.34
CA LEU A 42 -2.04 24.07 -13.01
C LEU A 42 -0.53 23.90 -13.14
N THR A 43 0.20 24.58 -12.26
CA THR A 43 1.65 24.34 -12.13
C THR A 43 1.93 22.96 -11.54
N PRO A 44 3.11 22.36 -11.78
CA PRO A 44 3.49 21.09 -11.17
C PRO A 44 3.39 21.08 -9.65
N ILE A 45 3.75 22.19 -8.97
CA ILE A 45 3.61 22.31 -7.51
C ILE A 45 2.14 22.26 -7.11
N GLU A 46 1.26 23.00 -7.78
CA GLU A 46 -0.18 22.99 -7.46
C GLU A 46 -0.79 21.60 -7.64
N ALA A 47 -0.49 20.93 -8.77
CA ALA A 47 -1.00 19.60 -9.05
C ALA A 47 -0.52 18.56 -8.02
N THR A 48 0.77 18.58 -7.65
CA THR A 48 1.32 17.67 -6.65
C THR A 48 0.90 18.01 -5.23
N PHE A 49 0.67 19.31 -4.92
CA PHE A 49 0.12 19.73 -3.63
C PHE A 49 -1.30 19.20 -3.41
N ILE A 50 -2.17 19.24 -4.44
CA ILE A 50 -3.52 18.67 -4.37
C ILE A 50 -3.45 17.19 -4.01
N PHE A 51 -2.57 16.43 -4.67
CA PHE A 51 -2.35 15.02 -4.38
C PHE A 51 -1.83 14.79 -2.95
N ALA A 52 -0.85 15.58 -2.52
CA ALA A 52 -0.26 15.45 -1.18
C ALA A 52 -1.28 15.81 -0.08
N ALA A 53 -2.06 16.88 -0.27
CA ALA A 53 -3.10 17.30 0.66
C ALA A 53 -4.15 16.20 0.88
N ALA A 54 -4.59 15.53 -0.19
CA ALA A 54 -5.50 14.39 -0.11
C ALA A 54 -4.90 13.23 0.71
N ARG A 55 -3.62 12.89 0.50
CA ARG A 55 -2.95 11.82 1.28
C ARG A 55 -2.85 12.15 2.77
N VAL A 56 -2.64 13.42 3.11
CA VAL A 56 -2.63 13.88 4.51
C VAL A 56 -4.04 13.81 5.11
N LEU A 57 -5.06 14.24 4.36
CA LEU A 57 -6.45 14.14 4.79
C LEU A 57 -6.86 12.70 5.04
N ASP A 58 -6.53 11.78 4.13
CA ASP A 58 -6.83 10.36 4.26
C ASP A 58 -6.19 9.73 5.52
N ALA A 59 -5.00 10.15 5.90
CA ALA A 59 -4.35 9.70 7.13
C ALA A 59 -5.16 10.06 8.40
N VAL A 60 -5.92 11.15 8.36
CA VAL A 60 -6.80 11.59 9.46
C VAL A 60 -8.19 10.96 9.35
N VAL A 61 -8.76 10.93 8.15
CA VAL A 61 -10.13 10.45 7.90
C VAL A 61 -10.24 8.94 8.08
N SER A 62 -9.21 8.16 7.72
CA SER A 62 -9.24 6.70 7.85
C SER A 62 -9.50 6.20 9.29
N PRO A 63 -8.78 6.66 10.34
CA PRO A 63 -9.09 6.28 11.71
C PRO A 63 -10.46 6.80 12.20
N LEU A 64 -10.84 8.00 11.75
CA LEU A 64 -12.14 8.59 12.08
C LEU A 64 -13.29 7.76 11.52
N MET A 65 -13.17 7.30 10.27
CA MET A 65 -14.15 6.43 9.63
C MET A 65 -14.23 5.06 10.31
N GLY A 66 -13.11 4.49 10.74
CA GLY A 66 -13.09 3.28 11.55
C GLY A 66 -13.89 3.43 12.85
N PHE A 67 -13.65 4.52 13.58
CA PHE A 67 -14.39 4.83 14.79
C PHE A 67 -15.89 5.08 14.53
N LEU A 68 -16.21 5.83 13.48
CA LEU A 68 -17.59 6.12 13.09
C LEU A 68 -18.37 4.84 12.74
N THR A 69 -17.80 3.98 11.90
CA THR A 69 -18.45 2.74 11.44
C THR A 69 -18.64 1.75 12.58
N ASP A 70 -17.70 1.64 13.51
CA ASP A 70 -17.83 0.78 14.68
C ASP A 70 -18.97 1.22 15.62
N ASN A 71 -19.25 2.52 15.72
CA ASN A 71 -20.30 3.07 16.59
C ASN A 71 -21.66 3.29 15.88
N PHE A 72 -21.71 3.22 14.54
CA PHE A 72 -22.89 3.55 13.75
C PHE A 72 -24.08 2.59 13.96
N GLY A 73 -23.83 1.38 14.43
CA GLY A 73 -24.87 0.36 14.66
C GLY A 73 -25.97 0.75 15.68
N SER A 74 -25.75 1.80 16.48
CA SER A 74 -26.76 2.33 17.40
C SER A 74 -27.78 3.24 16.72
N THR A 75 -27.45 3.79 15.53
CA THR A 75 -28.32 4.70 14.77
C THR A 75 -29.45 3.96 14.06
N TRP A 76 -30.51 4.68 13.66
CA TRP A 76 -31.62 4.11 12.91
C TRP A 76 -31.16 3.52 11.55
N PHE A 77 -30.29 4.23 10.83
CA PHE A 77 -29.73 3.78 9.56
C PHE A 77 -28.84 2.54 9.74
N GLY A 78 -28.00 2.52 10.79
CA GLY A 78 -27.12 1.40 11.07
C GLY A 78 -27.89 0.14 11.46
N ARG A 79 -29.04 0.28 12.15
CA ARG A 79 -29.94 -0.87 12.47
C ARG A 79 -30.66 -1.41 11.26
N ARG A 80 -31.06 -0.53 10.28
CA ARG A 80 -31.83 -0.93 9.11
C ARG A 80 -30.96 -1.50 7.98
N PHE A 81 -29.81 -0.89 7.71
CA PHE A 81 -28.96 -1.21 6.55
C PHE A 81 -27.65 -1.90 6.93
N GLY A 82 -27.35 -2.03 8.20
CA GLY A 82 -26.05 -2.49 8.71
C GLY A 82 -25.10 -1.33 9.01
N ARG A 83 -24.22 -1.51 10.01
CA ARG A 83 -23.30 -0.45 10.46
C ARG A 83 -22.21 -0.10 9.44
N ARG A 84 -21.78 -1.08 8.64
CA ARG A 84 -20.76 -0.96 7.59
C ARG A 84 -21.38 -0.90 6.21
N LYS A 85 -22.37 -1.73 5.95
CA LYS A 85 -23.07 -1.79 4.65
C LYS A 85 -23.79 -0.50 4.29
N PHE A 86 -24.22 0.29 5.28
CA PHE A 86 -24.81 1.61 5.03
C PHE A 86 -23.83 2.52 4.30
N PHE A 87 -22.57 2.56 4.68
CA PHE A 87 -21.56 3.40 4.04
C PHE A 87 -21.23 2.93 2.62
N ILE A 88 -21.26 1.62 2.36
CA ILE A 88 -21.11 1.08 1.00
C ILE A 88 -22.31 1.50 0.14
N LEU A 89 -23.53 1.41 0.67
CA LEU A 89 -24.75 1.85 -0.02
C LEU A 89 -24.73 3.34 -0.35
N LEU A 90 -24.36 4.17 0.62
CA LEU A 90 -24.18 5.61 0.44
C LEU A 90 -23.07 5.92 -0.57
N GLY A 91 -22.04 5.11 -0.61
CA GLY A 91 -20.92 5.21 -1.52
C GLY A 91 -21.30 5.04 -2.99
N ILE A 92 -22.33 4.23 -3.30
CA ILE A 92 -22.76 3.96 -4.70
C ILE A 92 -23.04 5.25 -5.48
N PRO A 93 -23.91 6.17 -5.02
CA PRO A 93 -24.07 7.45 -5.70
C PRO A 93 -22.87 8.40 -5.51
N CYS A 94 -22.20 8.36 -4.35
CA CYS A 94 -21.09 9.28 -4.05
C CYS A 94 -19.82 9.00 -4.87
N VAL A 95 -19.63 7.79 -5.42
CA VAL A 95 -18.44 7.46 -6.22
C VAL A 95 -18.33 8.30 -7.50
N PHE A 96 -19.43 8.87 -7.99
CA PHE A 96 -19.40 9.79 -9.12
C PHE A 96 -18.66 11.10 -8.83
N SER A 97 -18.37 11.41 -7.56
CA SER A 97 -17.46 12.51 -7.20
C SER A 97 -16.06 12.34 -7.81
N TYR A 98 -15.66 11.12 -8.15
CA TYR A 98 -14.42 10.85 -8.88
C TYR A 98 -14.35 11.57 -10.23
N SER A 99 -15.48 11.62 -10.95
CA SER A 99 -15.52 12.28 -12.26
C SER A 99 -15.39 13.80 -12.18
N LEU A 100 -15.72 14.42 -11.03
CA LEU A 100 -15.54 15.86 -10.84
C LEU A 100 -14.07 16.29 -10.90
N MET A 101 -13.14 15.42 -10.52
CA MET A 101 -11.71 15.71 -10.58
C MET A 101 -11.16 15.84 -12.00
N TRP A 102 -11.92 15.35 -13.00
CA TRP A 102 -11.51 15.25 -14.41
C TRP A 102 -12.27 16.22 -15.32
N VAL A 103 -12.93 17.22 -14.77
CA VAL A 103 -13.56 18.32 -15.51
C VAL A 103 -12.46 19.31 -15.90
N GLY A 104 -12.38 19.70 -17.19
CA GLY A 104 -11.38 20.66 -17.66
C GLY A 104 -11.68 22.12 -17.29
N ASP A 105 -10.71 22.98 -17.48
CA ASP A 105 -10.82 24.46 -17.40
C ASP A 105 -11.34 25.03 -16.06
N MET A 106 -11.03 24.35 -14.96
CA MET A 106 -11.36 24.79 -13.61
C MET A 106 -10.13 25.34 -12.89
N GLY A 107 -10.33 26.14 -11.84
CA GLY A 107 -9.25 26.69 -11.04
C GLY A 107 -8.73 25.74 -9.97
N PHE A 108 -7.56 26.07 -9.38
CA PHE A 108 -6.88 25.29 -8.33
C PHE A 108 -7.81 24.86 -7.18
N TRP A 109 -8.64 25.75 -6.66
CA TRP A 109 -9.54 25.45 -5.54
C TRP A 109 -10.60 24.41 -5.89
N TYR A 110 -11.08 24.41 -7.14
CA TYR A 110 -12.02 23.39 -7.61
C TYR A 110 -11.38 22.01 -7.56
N TYR A 111 -10.17 21.87 -8.11
CA TYR A 111 -9.49 20.57 -8.12
C TYR A 111 -9.09 20.09 -6.73
N LEU A 112 -8.65 21.01 -5.88
CA LEU A 112 -8.36 20.69 -4.48
C LEU A 112 -9.63 20.16 -3.77
N LEU A 113 -10.73 20.88 -3.84
CA LEU A 113 -11.98 20.52 -3.14
C LEU A 113 -12.59 19.23 -3.69
N THR A 114 -12.61 19.04 -5.01
CA THR A 114 -13.17 17.82 -5.64
C THR A 114 -12.31 16.60 -5.33
N TYR A 115 -10.98 16.74 -5.28
CA TYR A 115 -10.11 15.64 -4.90
C TYR A 115 -10.26 15.29 -3.41
N LEU A 116 -10.28 16.27 -2.51
CA LEU A 116 -10.52 16.04 -1.09
C LEU A 116 -11.90 15.40 -0.84
N LEU A 117 -12.94 15.85 -1.57
CA LEU A 117 -14.26 15.24 -1.50
C LEU A 117 -14.23 13.77 -1.92
N PHE A 118 -13.60 13.46 -3.05
CA PHE A 118 -13.48 12.08 -3.50
C PHE A 118 -12.68 11.23 -2.51
N ASP A 119 -11.61 11.74 -1.94
CA ASP A 119 -10.77 11.02 -0.97
C ASP A 119 -11.55 10.67 0.32
N ILE A 120 -12.42 11.57 0.78
CA ILE A 120 -13.36 11.29 1.89
C ILE A 120 -14.34 10.18 1.48
N VAL A 121 -14.94 10.25 0.28
CA VAL A 121 -15.86 9.21 -0.23
C VAL A 121 -15.13 7.87 -0.37
N TYR A 122 -13.93 7.87 -0.91
CA TYR A 122 -13.09 6.71 -1.07
C TYR A 122 -12.83 6.01 0.28
N THR A 123 -12.40 6.77 1.29
CA THR A 123 -12.15 6.26 2.63
C THR A 123 -13.43 5.79 3.31
N MET A 124 -14.54 6.52 3.15
CA MET A 124 -15.86 6.16 3.64
C MET A 124 -16.33 4.78 3.13
N ILE A 125 -15.97 4.42 1.92
CA ILE A 125 -16.34 3.13 1.32
C ILE A 125 -15.34 2.03 1.71
N LEU A 126 -14.02 2.28 1.57
CA LEU A 126 -13.01 1.24 1.71
C LEU A 126 -12.81 0.77 3.15
N VAL A 127 -12.84 1.68 4.13
CA VAL A 127 -12.64 1.30 5.54
C VAL A 127 -13.67 0.27 6.02
N PRO A 128 -15.01 0.47 5.86
CA PRO A 128 -15.97 -0.55 6.22
C PRO A 128 -15.92 -1.78 5.31
N TYR A 129 -15.61 -1.63 4.02
CA TYR A 129 -15.49 -2.74 3.08
C TYR A 129 -14.38 -3.72 3.48
N GLU A 130 -13.19 -3.25 3.83
CA GLU A 130 -12.06 -4.10 4.22
C GLU A 130 -12.33 -4.93 5.47
N THR A 131 -13.25 -4.48 6.30
CA THR A 131 -13.62 -5.13 7.55
C THR A 131 -14.81 -6.10 7.43
N LEU A 132 -15.36 -6.33 6.23
CA LEU A 132 -16.50 -7.24 6.04
C LEU A 132 -16.15 -8.73 6.13
N VAL A 133 -14.97 -9.16 5.64
CA VAL A 133 -14.60 -10.59 5.63
C VAL A 133 -14.60 -11.23 7.02
N PRO A 134 -14.03 -10.61 8.06
CA PRO A 134 -14.13 -11.13 9.43
C PRO A 134 -15.57 -11.25 9.95
N GLU A 135 -16.50 -10.44 9.42
CA GLU A 135 -17.93 -10.54 9.77
C GLU A 135 -18.62 -11.71 9.05
N MET A 136 -18.18 -12.04 7.82
CA MET A 136 -18.82 -13.07 7.00
C MET A 136 -18.41 -14.47 7.38
N THR A 137 -17.16 -14.68 7.82
CA THR A 137 -16.62 -16.01 8.11
C THR A 137 -15.46 -15.98 9.10
N ASP A 138 -15.36 -17.05 9.91
CA ASP A 138 -14.20 -17.32 10.76
C ASP A 138 -13.26 -18.37 10.14
N ASP A 139 -13.69 -19.09 9.08
CA ASP A 139 -12.91 -20.13 8.42
C ASP A 139 -11.72 -19.54 7.62
N PHE A 140 -10.53 -20.01 7.94
CA PHE A 140 -9.29 -19.61 7.31
C PHE A 140 -9.26 -19.83 5.78
N LYS A 141 -9.79 -20.97 5.31
CA LYS A 141 -9.82 -21.29 3.87
C LYS A 141 -10.71 -20.31 3.11
N GLN A 142 -11.85 -19.95 3.70
CA GLN A 142 -12.77 -18.98 3.11
C GLN A 142 -12.18 -17.57 3.10
N LYS A 143 -11.53 -17.13 4.19
CA LYS A 143 -10.81 -15.85 4.25
C LYS A 143 -9.74 -15.75 3.16
N THR A 144 -8.98 -16.82 2.95
CA THR A 144 -7.96 -16.91 1.90
C THR A 144 -8.57 -16.77 0.50
N ARG A 145 -9.73 -17.40 0.24
CA ARG A 145 -10.45 -17.27 -1.04
C ARG A 145 -10.96 -15.85 -1.26
N PHE A 146 -11.49 -15.20 -0.23
CA PHE A 146 -11.90 -13.79 -0.31
C PHE A 146 -10.72 -12.87 -0.65
N SER A 147 -9.58 -13.06 0.01
CA SER A 147 -8.36 -12.30 -0.27
C SER A 147 -7.85 -12.54 -1.69
N GLY A 148 -7.87 -13.79 -2.16
CA GLY A 148 -7.48 -14.12 -3.53
C GLY A 148 -8.38 -13.46 -4.58
N ALA A 149 -9.71 -13.49 -4.39
CA ALA A 149 -10.66 -12.81 -5.26
C ALA A 149 -10.44 -11.29 -5.27
N ARG A 150 -10.21 -10.68 -4.09
CA ARG A 150 -9.89 -9.26 -3.95
C ARG A 150 -8.65 -8.87 -4.76
N ILE A 151 -7.54 -9.58 -4.57
CA ILE A 151 -6.29 -9.30 -5.28
C ILE A 151 -6.47 -9.44 -6.80
N SER A 152 -7.18 -10.48 -7.26
CA SER A 152 -7.42 -10.69 -8.69
C SER A 152 -8.24 -9.56 -9.30
N MET A 153 -9.31 -9.11 -8.63
CA MET A 153 -10.14 -8.00 -9.09
C MET A 153 -9.40 -6.67 -9.06
N ALA A 154 -8.56 -6.44 -8.06
CA ALA A 154 -7.68 -5.27 -7.99
C ALA A 154 -6.76 -5.16 -9.21
N GLN A 155 -6.13 -6.28 -9.60
CA GLN A 155 -5.25 -6.29 -10.77
C GLN A 155 -6.03 -6.08 -12.09
N MET A 156 -7.20 -6.69 -12.24
CA MET A 156 -8.06 -6.46 -13.41
C MET A 156 -8.47 -5.00 -13.51
N SER A 157 -8.84 -4.37 -12.41
CA SER A 157 -9.19 -2.96 -12.34
C SER A 157 -8.01 -2.06 -12.72
N ALA A 158 -6.81 -2.34 -12.23
CA ALA A 158 -5.61 -1.57 -12.55
C ALA A 158 -5.23 -1.69 -14.05
N ILE A 159 -5.37 -2.87 -14.65
CA ILE A 159 -5.17 -3.07 -16.08
C ILE A 159 -6.17 -2.23 -16.88
N LEU A 160 -7.46 -2.32 -16.55
CA LEU A 160 -8.49 -1.53 -17.23
C LEU A 160 -8.24 -0.03 -17.08
N ALA A 161 -7.92 0.44 -15.88
CA ALA A 161 -7.62 1.84 -15.61
C ALA A 161 -6.42 2.36 -16.41
N SER A 162 -5.45 1.50 -16.72
CA SER A 162 -4.28 1.87 -17.52
C SER A 162 -4.60 2.02 -19.00
N PHE A 163 -5.45 1.16 -19.58
CA PHE A 163 -5.79 1.18 -21.00
C PHE A 163 -6.94 2.13 -21.34
N LEU A 164 -7.88 2.36 -20.44
CA LEU A 164 -9.10 3.10 -20.72
C LEU A 164 -8.88 4.52 -21.26
N PRO A 165 -7.99 5.36 -20.69
CA PRO A 165 -7.74 6.70 -21.21
C PRO A 165 -7.22 6.68 -22.65
N GLY A 166 -6.30 5.77 -22.99
CA GLY A 166 -5.75 5.64 -24.33
C GLY A 166 -6.78 5.24 -25.38
N ILE A 167 -7.70 4.32 -25.03
CA ILE A 167 -8.80 3.92 -25.91
C ILE A 167 -9.72 5.12 -26.21
N LEU A 168 -10.03 5.92 -25.19
CA LEU A 168 -10.92 7.08 -25.36
C LEU A 168 -10.21 8.24 -26.06
N LEU A 169 -8.93 8.47 -25.81
CA LEU A 169 -8.12 9.45 -26.54
C LEU A 169 -8.04 9.11 -28.03
N THR A 170 -7.96 7.83 -28.37
CA THR A 170 -8.01 7.38 -29.78
C THR A 170 -9.38 7.59 -30.41
N ALA A 171 -10.47 7.41 -29.64
CA ALA A 171 -11.83 7.52 -30.12
C ALA A 171 -12.33 8.98 -30.25
N PHE A 172 -11.97 9.86 -29.31
CA PHE A 172 -12.47 11.25 -29.24
C PHE A 172 -11.49 12.31 -29.72
N GLY A 173 -10.25 11.93 -30.07
CA GLY A 173 -9.18 12.83 -30.51
C GLY A 173 -8.08 13.01 -29.46
N LYS A 174 -6.86 13.15 -29.96
CA LYS A 174 -5.62 13.03 -29.19
C LYS A 174 -5.40 14.11 -28.12
N ASP A 175 -5.97 15.29 -28.34
CA ASP A 175 -5.78 16.49 -27.49
C ASP A 175 -7.08 16.90 -26.79
N ASN A 176 -8.05 15.99 -26.68
CA ASN A 176 -9.33 16.32 -26.10
C ASN A 176 -9.39 15.98 -24.60
N PRO A 177 -9.39 16.99 -23.68
CA PRO A 177 -9.46 16.76 -22.24
C PRO A 177 -10.73 16.05 -21.81
N VAL A 178 -11.81 16.14 -22.59
CA VAL A 178 -13.09 15.48 -22.34
C VAL A 178 -12.96 13.95 -22.32
N SER A 179 -11.94 13.38 -22.99
CA SER A 179 -11.63 11.95 -22.95
C SER A 179 -11.34 11.45 -21.53
N PHE A 180 -10.66 12.26 -20.70
CA PHE A 180 -10.40 11.92 -19.30
C PHE A 180 -11.65 11.97 -18.45
N PHE A 181 -12.54 12.93 -18.69
CA PHE A 181 -13.83 13.00 -18.02
C PHE A 181 -14.69 11.76 -18.36
N TYR A 182 -14.79 11.38 -19.62
CA TYR A 182 -15.52 10.16 -20.01
C TYR A 182 -14.86 8.89 -19.46
N ALA A 183 -13.51 8.81 -19.43
CA ALA A 183 -12.81 7.69 -18.80
C ALA A 183 -13.18 7.56 -17.32
N SER A 184 -13.17 8.67 -16.59
CA SER A 184 -13.53 8.71 -15.18
C SER A 184 -15.01 8.39 -14.95
N LEU A 185 -15.90 8.83 -15.83
CA LEU A 185 -17.32 8.54 -15.75
C LEU A 185 -17.61 7.06 -15.99
N VAL A 186 -17.04 6.46 -17.04
CA VAL A 186 -17.14 5.01 -17.30
C VAL A 186 -16.61 4.23 -16.10
N PHE A 187 -15.48 4.65 -15.56
CA PHE A 187 -14.90 4.01 -14.39
C PHE A 187 -15.77 4.16 -13.14
N SER A 188 -16.38 5.33 -12.93
CA SER A 188 -17.33 5.58 -11.82
C SER A 188 -18.57 4.70 -11.93
N VAL A 189 -19.12 4.54 -13.14
CA VAL A 189 -20.25 3.62 -13.40
C VAL A 189 -19.87 2.18 -13.07
N LEU A 190 -18.70 1.72 -13.52
CA LEU A 190 -18.20 0.38 -13.20
C LEU A 190 -18.03 0.20 -11.69
N CYS A 191 -17.43 1.18 -11.00
CA CYS A 191 -17.30 1.15 -9.54
C CYS A 191 -18.67 1.10 -8.84
N ALA A 192 -19.63 1.89 -9.27
CA ALA A 192 -21.00 1.88 -8.72
C ALA A 192 -21.67 0.50 -8.90
N LEU A 193 -21.52 -0.12 -10.07
CA LEU A 193 -22.02 -1.48 -10.33
C LEU A 193 -21.34 -2.52 -9.43
N MET A 194 -20.01 -2.45 -9.30
CA MET A 194 -19.25 -3.36 -8.44
C MET A 194 -19.60 -3.17 -6.95
N LEU A 195 -19.74 -1.93 -6.47
CA LEU A 195 -20.19 -1.65 -5.10
C LEU A 195 -21.62 -2.15 -4.86
N THR A 196 -22.51 -2.03 -5.84
CA THR A 196 -23.85 -2.58 -5.78
C THR A 196 -23.80 -4.12 -5.64
N PHE A 197 -22.92 -4.77 -6.40
CA PHE A 197 -22.70 -6.21 -6.30
C PHE A 197 -22.14 -6.60 -4.93
N VAL A 198 -21.16 -5.85 -4.39
CA VAL A 198 -20.69 -6.01 -3.01
C VAL A 198 -21.86 -5.92 -2.04
N TRP A 199 -22.68 -4.87 -2.14
CA TRP A 199 -23.78 -4.62 -1.20
C TRP A 199 -24.80 -5.76 -1.18
N PHE A 200 -25.15 -6.33 -2.33
CA PHE A 200 -26.13 -7.42 -2.40
C PHE A 200 -25.60 -8.76 -1.90
N PHE A 201 -24.35 -9.11 -2.17
CA PHE A 201 -23.80 -10.45 -1.94
C PHE A 201 -22.89 -10.55 -0.71
N THR A 202 -22.70 -9.48 0.07
CA THR A 202 -22.00 -9.51 1.35
C THR A 202 -22.98 -9.24 2.51
N TRP A 203 -22.59 -9.60 3.71
CA TRP A 203 -23.39 -9.38 4.92
C TRP A 203 -22.50 -9.08 6.12
N GLU A 204 -23.12 -8.49 7.14
CA GLU A 204 -22.54 -8.33 8.47
C GLU A 204 -23.09 -9.40 9.40
N ARG A 205 -22.31 -9.78 10.39
CA ARG A 205 -22.74 -10.72 11.42
C ARG A 205 -23.77 -10.03 12.34
N PRO A 206 -24.98 -10.60 12.50
CA PRO A 206 -25.95 -10.07 13.46
C PRO A 206 -25.35 -10.02 14.87
N ARG A 207 -25.68 -8.97 15.62
CA ARG A 207 -25.13 -8.76 16.97
C ARG A 207 -25.46 -9.91 17.93
N GLU A 208 -26.57 -10.59 17.71
CA GLU A 208 -27.04 -11.74 18.47
C GLU A 208 -26.10 -12.97 18.32
N GLU A 209 -25.34 -13.03 17.25
CA GLU A 209 -24.37 -14.11 16.96
C GLU A 209 -22.94 -13.77 17.44
N TRP A 210 -22.75 -12.65 18.13
CA TRP A 210 -21.43 -12.27 18.63
C TRP A 210 -21.02 -13.12 19.83
N THR A 211 -19.76 -13.53 19.84
CA THR A 211 -19.18 -14.23 21.00
C THR A 211 -19.08 -13.30 22.20
N GLU A 212 -19.14 -13.85 23.44
CA GLU A 212 -18.95 -13.06 24.66
C GLU A 212 -17.63 -12.28 24.64
N ALA A 213 -16.56 -12.86 24.09
CA ALA A 213 -15.28 -12.18 23.93
C ALA A 213 -15.38 -10.95 23.01
N ALA A 214 -16.12 -11.05 21.90
CA ALA A 214 -16.36 -9.93 20.99
C ALA A 214 -17.21 -8.84 21.65
N LEU A 215 -18.22 -9.22 22.44
CA LEU A 215 -19.06 -8.28 23.20
C LEU A 215 -18.27 -7.56 24.30
N ARG A 216 -17.36 -8.25 24.99
CA ARG A 216 -16.45 -7.64 25.98
C ARG A 216 -15.49 -6.67 25.33
N ALA A 217 -14.88 -7.05 24.21
CA ALA A 217 -13.98 -6.18 23.43
C ALA A 217 -14.70 -4.93 22.90
N GLU A 218 -15.97 -5.06 22.48
CA GLU A 218 -16.79 -3.89 22.07
C GLU A 218 -17.07 -2.97 23.27
N LYS A 219 -17.43 -3.51 24.43
CA LYS A 219 -17.65 -2.72 25.65
C LYS A 219 -16.39 -1.97 26.07
N GLU A 220 -15.23 -2.63 26.03
CA GLU A 220 -13.93 -2.01 26.34
C GLU A 220 -13.60 -0.89 25.35
N LYS A 221 -13.79 -1.10 24.04
CA LYS A 221 -13.61 -0.05 23.01
C LYS A 221 -14.55 1.13 23.23
N LYS A 222 -15.82 0.89 23.57
CA LYS A 222 -16.81 1.96 23.81
C LYS A 222 -16.54 2.75 25.10
N SER A 223 -15.82 2.20 26.06
CA SER A 223 -15.42 2.92 27.28
C SER A 223 -14.30 3.95 27.04
N LEU A 224 -13.59 3.84 25.91
CA LEU A 224 -12.49 4.74 25.56
C LEU A 224 -13.03 5.97 24.81
N THR A 225 -12.62 7.16 25.26
CA THR A 225 -12.83 8.40 24.52
C THR A 225 -12.04 8.34 23.20
N PHE A 226 -12.49 9.07 22.17
CA PHE A 226 -11.79 9.16 20.87
C PHE A 226 -10.30 9.51 21.04
N SER A 227 -10.00 10.51 21.89
CA SER A 227 -8.61 10.92 22.18
C SER A 227 -7.78 9.77 22.80
N GLN A 228 -8.37 8.99 23.72
CA GLN A 228 -7.68 7.84 24.32
C GLN A 228 -7.45 6.72 23.32
N SER A 229 -8.41 6.47 22.41
CA SER A 229 -8.27 5.49 21.33
C SER A 229 -7.16 5.90 20.35
N MET A 230 -7.08 7.19 20.01
CA MET A 230 -6.01 7.72 19.15
C MET A 230 -4.65 7.67 19.82
N SER A 231 -4.56 8.05 21.09
CA SER A 231 -3.32 7.94 21.87
C SER A 231 -2.83 6.48 21.96
N ARG A 232 -3.73 5.54 22.24
CA ARG A 232 -3.40 4.11 22.25
C ARG A 232 -2.90 3.64 20.90
N LEU A 233 -3.62 3.97 19.82
CA LEU A 233 -3.23 3.63 18.46
C LEU A 233 -1.85 4.19 18.12
N PHE A 234 -1.59 5.46 18.44
CA PHE A 234 -0.30 6.08 18.17
C PHE A 234 0.85 5.41 18.95
N VAL A 235 0.64 5.06 20.22
CA VAL A 235 1.62 4.31 21.02
C VAL A 235 1.89 2.94 20.42
N GLU A 236 0.85 2.23 20.01
CA GLU A 236 1.01 0.90 19.40
C GLU A 236 1.73 0.98 18.05
N LEU A 237 1.33 1.91 17.17
CA LEU A 237 1.99 2.12 15.88
C LEU A 237 3.46 2.51 16.06
N SER A 238 3.76 3.46 16.95
CA SER A 238 5.14 3.90 17.19
C SER A 238 6.01 2.83 17.84
N SER A 239 5.40 1.94 18.65
CA SER A 239 6.13 0.83 19.30
C SER A 239 6.71 -0.15 18.28
N THR A 240 6.07 -0.36 17.13
CA THR A 240 6.55 -1.25 16.08
C THR A 240 7.86 -0.76 15.47
N LEU A 241 8.06 0.56 15.41
CA LEU A 241 9.30 1.17 14.88
C LEU A 241 10.52 0.91 15.78
N ARG A 242 10.34 0.43 17.00
CA ARG A 242 11.45 0.01 17.87
C ARG A 242 12.00 -1.36 17.48
N ILE A 243 11.25 -2.16 16.72
CA ILE A 243 11.65 -3.51 16.29
C ILE A 243 12.60 -3.41 15.10
N LYS A 244 13.84 -3.90 15.26
CA LYS A 244 14.92 -3.79 14.27
C LYS A 244 14.53 -4.37 12.92
N ILE A 245 14.01 -5.62 12.91
CA ILE A 245 13.65 -6.31 11.66
C ILE A 245 12.50 -5.58 10.94
N PHE A 246 11.59 -4.98 11.69
CA PHE A 246 10.49 -4.21 11.10
C PHE A 246 10.99 -2.92 10.44
N ARG A 247 11.92 -2.18 11.03
CA ARG A 247 12.54 -1.01 10.36
C ARG A 247 13.22 -1.37 9.05
N GLN A 248 13.93 -2.51 9.01
CA GLN A 248 14.53 -3.01 7.78
C GLN A 248 13.47 -3.37 6.73
N HIS A 249 12.42 -4.07 7.14
CA HIS A 249 11.30 -4.39 6.28
C HIS A 249 10.61 -3.12 5.74
N LEU A 250 10.35 -2.16 6.61
CA LEU A 250 9.74 -0.89 6.24
C LEU A 250 10.61 -0.12 5.24
N GLY A 251 11.93 -0.15 5.40
CA GLY A 251 12.87 0.43 4.44
C GLY A 251 12.83 -0.24 3.07
N MET A 252 12.75 -1.57 3.01
CA MET A 252 12.54 -2.31 1.75
C MET A 252 11.19 -1.95 1.12
N TYR A 253 10.13 -1.95 1.92
CA TYR A 253 8.77 -1.63 1.48
C TYR A 253 8.70 -0.21 0.88
N LEU A 254 9.14 0.80 1.63
CA LEU A 254 9.11 2.19 1.19
C LEU A 254 10.06 2.42 0.01
N GLY A 255 11.27 1.84 0.02
CA GLY A 255 12.22 1.96 -1.09
C GLY A 255 11.64 1.48 -2.42
N GLY A 256 10.92 0.36 -2.43
CA GLY A 256 10.26 -0.14 -3.63
C GLY A 256 9.05 0.68 -4.05
N TYR A 257 8.18 1.04 -3.11
CA TYR A 257 6.94 1.75 -3.43
C TYR A 257 7.15 3.22 -3.79
N ILE A 258 8.03 3.93 -3.09
CA ILE A 258 8.36 5.32 -3.42
C ILE A 258 9.00 5.41 -4.81
N ALA A 259 9.86 4.45 -5.17
CA ALA A 259 10.43 4.39 -6.52
C ALA A 259 9.34 4.24 -7.60
N GLN A 260 8.31 3.43 -7.35
CA GLN A 260 7.15 3.32 -8.25
C GLN A 260 6.35 4.63 -8.33
N ASP A 261 6.21 5.36 -7.22
CA ASP A 261 5.50 6.65 -7.21
C ASP A 261 6.25 7.72 -8.00
N VAL A 262 7.57 7.82 -7.80
CA VAL A 262 8.45 8.73 -8.56
C VAL A 262 8.39 8.40 -10.05
N PHE A 263 8.49 7.13 -10.40
CA PHE A 263 8.37 6.66 -11.78
C PHE A 263 7.01 7.04 -12.38
N ASN A 264 5.91 6.70 -11.71
CA ASN A 264 4.56 6.97 -12.21
C ASN A 264 4.28 8.48 -12.37
N ALA A 265 4.79 9.31 -11.47
CA ALA A 265 4.57 10.76 -11.49
C ALA A 265 5.10 11.41 -12.78
N VAL A 266 6.19 10.89 -13.35
CA VAL A 266 6.83 11.47 -14.53
C VAL A 266 6.67 10.64 -15.80
N PHE A 267 6.18 9.41 -15.72
CA PHE A 267 6.18 8.49 -16.87
C PHE A 267 5.34 8.99 -18.05
N THR A 268 4.15 9.52 -17.78
CA THR A 268 3.30 10.09 -18.85
C THR A 268 3.95 11.33 -19.47
N TRP A 269 4.55 12.20 -18.66
CA TRP A 269 5.34 13.34 -19.16
C TRP A 269 6.55 12.89 -20.00
N TYR A 270 7.21 11.79 -19.60
CA TYR A 270 8.31 11.21 -20.38
C TYR A 270 7.83 10.81 -21.78
N VAL A 271 6.72 10.10 -21.90
CA VAL A 271 6.21 9.66 -23.21
C VAL A 271 5.78 10.84 -24.06
N VAL A 272 5.09 11.83 -23.47
CA VAL A 272 4.52 12.94 -24.24
C VAL A 272 5.55 14.03 -24.54
N PHE A 273 6.35 14.45 -23.55
CA PHE A 273 7.24 15.61 -23.70
C PHE A 273 8.69 15.26 -24.05
N VAL A 274 9.16 14.06 -23.71
CA VAL A 274 10.54 13.63 -24.02
C VAL A 274 10.57 12.79 -25.28
N LEU A 275 9.71 11.78 -25.41
CA LEU A 275 9.62 10.97 -26.62
C LEU A 275 8.82 11.65 -27.72
N MET A 276 8.11 12.75 -27.42
CA MET A 276 7.23 13.47 -28.36
C MET A 276 6.18 12.55 -28.99
N GLN A 277 5.69 11.58 -28.20
CA GLN A 277 4.72 10.59 -28.62
C GLN A 277 3.33 10.92 -28.07
N GLU A 278 2.31 10.26 -28.61
CA GLU A 278 0.93 10.44 -28.15
C GLU A 278 0.70 9.89 -26.74
N ALA A 279 -0.20 10.49 -26.00
CA ALA A 279 -0.63 9.98 -24.68
C ALA A 279 -1.26 8.57 -24.75
N SER A 280 -1.81 8.17 -25.92
CA SER A 280 -2.28 6.81 -26.19
C SER A 280 -1.16 5.77 -26.07
N LEU A 281 0.08 6.11 -26.48
CA LEU A 281 1.25 5.25 -26.27
C LEU A 281 1.55 5.07 -24.78
N ALA A 282 1.49 6.14 -23.97
CA ALA A 282 1.68 6.02 -22.53
C ALA A 282 0.68 5.04 -21.91
N SER A 283 -0.60 5.10 -22.34
CA SER A 283 -1.64 4.16 -21.94
C SER A 283 -1.27 2.70 -22.26
N ASN A 284 -0.81 2.43 -23.48
CA ASN A 284 -0.41 1.09 -23.90
C ASN A 284 0.80 0.56 -23.10
N LEU A 285 1.79 1.41 -22.83
CA LEU A 285 2.97 1.05 -22.06
C LEU A 285 2.61 0.77 -20.59
N LEU A 286 1.78 1.62 -19.98
CA LEU A 286 1.27 1.43 -18.60
C LEU A 286 0.38 0.19 -18.49
N GLY A 287 -0.48 -0.05 -19.48
CA GLY A 287 -1.31 -1.26 -19.55
C GLY A 287 -0.47 -2.52 -19.67
N THR A 288 0.58 -2.51 -20.50
CA THR A 288 1.55 -3.59 -20.61
C THR A 288 2.25 -3.83 -19.26
N MET A 289 2.71 -2.77 -18.59
CA MET A 289 3.29 -2.89 -17.25
C MET A 289 2.30 -3.55 -16.28
N ALA A 290 1.01 -3.16 -16.29
CA ALA A 290 0.01 -3.69 -15.38
C ALA A 290 -0.26 -5.19 -15.61
N ILE A 291 -0.29 -5.64 -16.88
CA ILE A 291 -0.42 -7.07 -17.22
C ILE A 291 0.77 -7.86 -16.67
N PHE A 292 1.99 -7.43 -16.96
CA PHE A 292 3.19 -8.13 -16.51
C PHE A 292 3.41 -8.02 -15.00
N GLN A 293 2.92 -6.94 -14.35
CA GLN A 293 2.86 -6.83 -12.89
C GLN A 293 1.97 -7.92 -12.28
N PHE A 294 0.81 -8.21 -12.87
CA PHE A 294 -0.06 -9.29 -12.42
C PHE A 294 0.61 -10.66 -12.58
N ILE A 295 1.23 -10.92 -13.73
CA ILE A 295 1.98 -12.16 -13.97
C ILE A 295 3.11 -12.33 -12.93
N ALA A 296 3.83 -11.24 -12.64
CA ALA A 296 4.91 -11.27 -11.67
C ALA A 296 4.45 -11.58 -10.25
N VAL A 297 3.29 -11.07 -9.80
CA VAL A 297 2.73 -11.40 -8.49
C VAL A 297 2.56 -12.92 -8.34
N ILE A 298 2.08 -13.60 -9.37
CA ILE A 298 1.92 -15.06 -9.37
C ILE A 298 3.30 -15.77 -9.39
N ALA A 299 4.21 -15.31 -10.23
CA ALA A 299 5.55 -15.90 -10.37
C ALA A 299 6.42 -15.72 -9.11
N MET A 300 6.16 -14.68 -8.32
CA MET A 300 6.89 -14.41 -7.08
C MET A 300 6.60 -15.41 -5.97
N ILE A 301 5.47 -16.11 -6.00
CA ILE A 301 5.12 -17.12 -4.98
C ILE A 301 6.19 -18.21 -4.90
N PRO A 302 6.46 -18.99 -5.97
CA PRO A 302 7.50 -20.02 -5.92
C PRO A 302 8.91 -19.44 -5.73
N LEU A 303 9.19 -18.26 -6.25
CA LEU A 303 10.50 -17.60 -6.07
C LEU A 303 10.77 -17.27 -4.60
N CYS A 304 9.79 -16.70 -3.89
CA CYS A 304 9.91 -16.41 -2.45
C CYS A 304 10.04 -17.68 -1.61
N ILE A 305 9.37 -18.77 -1.98
CA ILE A 305 9.50 -20.07 -1.30
C ILE A 305 10.92 -20.63 -1.49
N ARG A 306 11.48 -20.54 -2.71
CA ARG A 306 12.78 -21.13 -3.04
C ARG A 306 13.96 -20.32 -2.52
N PHE A 307 13.94 -19.00 -2.71
CA PHE A 307 15.09 -18.12 -2.43
C PHE A 307 14.93 -17.30 -1.15
N GLY A 308 13.72 -17.25 -0.60
CA GLY A 308 13.38 -16.37 0.52
C GLY A 308 13.06 -14.93 0.10
N PRO A 309 12.55 -14.11 1.05
CA PRO A 309 12.02 -12.77 0.72
C PRO A 309 13.10 -11.77 0.28
N ALA A 310 14.24 -11.70 0.97
CA ALA A 310 15.26 -10.68 0.67
C ALA A 310 15.98 -10.89 -0.68
N PRO A 311 16.43 -12.10 -1.07
CA PRO A 311 16.95 -12.34 -2.42
C PRO A 311 15.92 -12.06 -3.51
N SER A 312 14.68 -12.53 -3.32
CA SER A 312 13.59 -12.29 -4.26
C SER A 312 13.31 -10.80 -4.46
N TYR A 313 13.30 -10.02 -3.37
CA TYR A 313 13.17 -8.56 -3.44
C TYR A 313 14.32 -7.93 -4.23
N ARG A 314 15.57 -8.33 -3.99
CA ARG A 314 16.73 -7.80 -4.73
C ARG A 314 16.64 -8.06 -6.23
N MET A 315 16.22 -9.24 -6.64
CA MET A 315 16.04 -9.59 -8.07
C MET A 315 15.08 -8.62 -8.75
N VAL A 316 13.92 -8.38 -8.16
CA VAL A 316 12.88 -7.54 -8.77
C VAL A 316 13.22 -6.06 -8.72
N VAL A 317 13.93 -5.60 -7.67
CA VAL A 317 14.44 -4.23 -7.58
C VAL A 317 15.47 -3.96 -8.68
N VAL A 318 16.40 -4.88 -8.92
CA VAL A 318 17.37 -4.78 -10.02
C VAL A 318 16.67 -4.77 -11.37
N LEU A 319 15.69 -5.65 -11.57
CA LEU A 319 14.93 -5.71 -12.82
C LEU A 319 14.18 -4.40 -13.11
N PHE A 320 13.49 -3.85 -12.10
CA PHE A 320 12.80 -2.56 -12.26
C PHE A 320 13.77 -1.39 -12.46
N GLY A 321 14.89 -1.39 -11.74
CA GLY A 321 15.94 -0.36 -11.90
C GLY A 321 16.56 -0.37 -13.27
N LEU A 322 16.91 -1.55 -13.80
CA LEU A 322 17.44 -1.69 -15.18
C LEU A 322 16.41 -1.25 -16.21
N SER A 323 15.13 -1.61 -16.02
CA SER A 323 14.05 -1.16 -16.92
C SER A 323 13.90 0.36 -16.91
N SER A 324 13.95 0.98 -15.72
CA SER A 324 13.87 2.44 -15.59
C SER A 324 15.06 3.14 -16.28
N LEU A 325 16.28 2.60 -16.13
CA LEU A 325 17.46 3.11 -16.82
C LEU A 325 17.37 2.92 -18.34
N SER A 326 16.80 1.82 -18.79
CA SER A 326 16.68 1.52 -20.24
C SER A 326 15.85 2.56 -20.98
N TYR A 327 14.84 3.19 -20.35
CA TYR A 327 14.10 4.30 -20.97
C TYR A 327 15.00 5.51 -21.26
N ALA A 328 15.91 5.86 -20.36
CA ALA A 328 16.87 6.93 -20.61
C ALA A 328 17.90 6.54 -21.67
N VAL A 329 18.38 5.29 -21.64
CA VAL A 329 19.32 4.77 -22.65
C VAL A 329 18.70 4.80 -24.06
N LEU A 330 17.43 4.40 -24.20
CA LEU A 330 16.72 4.47 -25.49
C LEU A 330 16.66 5.88 -26.06
N TYR A 331 16.38 6.85 -25.21
CA TYR A 331 16.33 8.25 -25.63
C TYR A 331 17.69 8.70 -26.18
N TYR A 332 18.78 8.50 -25.45
CA TYR A 332 20.13 8.92 -25.88
C TYR A 332 20.68 8.10 -27.06
N ALA A 333 20.22 6.86 -27.22
CA ALA A 333 20.60 6.02 -28.38
C ALA A 333 19.82 6.33 -29.66
N GLY A 334 18.82 7.22 -29.61
CA GLY A 334 17.96 7.52 -30.75
C GLY A 334 17.05 6.36 -31.17
N LEU A 335 16.75 5.45 -30.25
CA LEU A 335 15.89 4.26 -30.46
C LEU A 335 14.49 4.43 -29.88
N SER A 336 14.11 5.64 -29.54
CA SER A 336 12.82 5.96 -28.89
C SER A 336 11.59 5.66 -29.77
N ASP A 337 11.75 5.53 -31.08
CA ASP A 337 10.67 5.24 -32.02
C ASP A 337 10.41 3.74 -32.24
N VAL A 338 11.23 2.88 -31.61
CA VAL A 338 11.07 1.42 -31.71
C VAL A 338 10.00 0.93 -30.72
N TYR A 339 8.75 0.91 -31.16
CA TYR A 339 7.58 0.54 -30.36
C TYR A 339 7.73 -0.81 -29.64
N SER A 340 8.23 -1.83 -30.33
CA SER A 340 8.45 -3.17 -29.75
C SER A 340 9.43 -3.15 -28.58
N LEU A 341 10.45 -2.30 -28.65
CA LEU A 341 11.46 -2.16 -27.60
C LEU A 341 10.88 -1.44 -26.37
N LEU A 342 10.08 -0.40 -26.58
CA LEU A 342 9.35 0.27 -25.51
C LEU A 342 8.39 -0.69 -24.79
N LEU A 343 7.66 -1.53 -25.54
CA LEU A 343 6.79 -2.57 -24.96
C LEU A 343 7.58 -3.60 -24.15
N LEU A 344 8.73 -4.07 -24.66
CA LEU A 344 9.59 -5.01 -23.94
C LEU A 344 10.07 -4.44 -22.61
N ILE A 345 10.56 -3.20 -22.62
CA ILE A 345 11.01 -2.54 -21.39
C ILE A 345 9.85 -2.35 -20.41
N SER A 346 8.66 -1.99 -20.92
CA SER A 346 7.44 -1.89 -20.09
C SER A 346 7.05 -3.23 -19.47
N ALA A 347 7.17 -4.32 -20.21
CA ALA A 347 6.94 -5.67 -19.69
C ALA A 347 7.93 -6.01 -18.56
N LEU A 348 9.22 -5.74 -18.76
CA LEU A 348 10.26 -5.96 -17.73
C LEU A 348 10.04 -5.07 -16.49
N ALA A 349 9.66 -3.80 -16.69
CA ALA A 349 9.30 -2.89 -15.62
C ALA A 349 8.09 -3.43 -14.83
N GLY A 350 7.08 -3.94 -15.52
CA GLY A 350 5.91 -4.59 -14.91
C GLY A 350 6.30 -5.79 -14.05
N LEU A 351 7.16 -6.68 -14.55
CA LEU A 351 7.68 -7.81 -13.77
C LEU A 351 8.39 -7.37 -12.49
N GLY A 352 9.25 -6.35 -12.58
CA GLY A 352 9.93 -5.79 -11.42
C GLY A 352 8.95 -5.21 -10.39
N ARG A 353 7.98 -4.41 -10.84
CA ARG A 353 6.95 -3.78 -9.99
C ARG A 353 6.06 -4.80 -9.29
N GLY A 354 5.65 -5.86 -9.98
CA GLY A 354 4.82 -6.91 -9.39
C GLY A 354 5.51 -7.60 -8.22
N GLY A 355 6.80 -7.87 -8.34
CA GLY A 355 7.57 -8.42 -7.25
C GLY A 355 7.76 -7.46 -6.08
N ILE A 356 8.00 -6.18 -6.35
CA ILE A 356 8.06 -5.13 -5.31
C ILE A 356 6.72 -5.03 -4.57
N ASN A 357 5.60 -5.21 -5.24
CA ASN A 357 4.28 -5.18 -4.61
C ASN A 357 4.01 -6.45 -3.78
N TYR A 358 4.49 -7.62 -4.22
CA TYR A 358 4.23 -8.89 -3.55
C TYR A 358 5.11 -9.12 -2.32
N VAL A 359 6.45 -8.96 -2.47
CA VAL A 359 7.41 -9.42 -1.45
C VAL A 359 7.19 -8.78 -0.08
N PRO A 360 7.04 -7.44 0.06
CA PRO A 360 6.84 -6.84 1.38
C PRO A 360 5.53 -7.30 2.05
N TRP A 361 4.44 -7.39 1.30
CA TRP A 361 3.15 -7.83 1.85
C TRP A 361 3.15 -9.32 2.24
N ASN A 362 3.92 -10.15 1.55
CA ASN A 362 4.14 -11.51 2.00
C ASN A 362 5.00 -11.57 3.27
N THR A 363 6.03 -10.72 3.35
CA THR A 363 7.02 -10.76 4.43
C THR A 363 6.50 -10.22 5.75
N TYR A 364 5.56 -9.26 5.76
CA TYR A 364 5.06 -8.66 6.99
C TYR A 364 4.40 -9.66 7.94
N THR A 365 3.82 -10.74 7.41
CA THR A 365 3.20 -11.80 8.22
C THR A 365 4.23 -12.53 9.08
N TYR A 366 5.45 -12.73 8.57
CA TYR A 366 6.56 -13.33 9.32
C TYR A 366 7.13 -12.37 10.37
N ILE A 367 7.03 -11.07 10.14
CA ILE A 367 7.45 -10.04 11.11
C ILE A 367 6.50 -10.00 12.31
N ALA A 368 5.22 -10.27 12.10
CA ALA A 368 4.26 -10.40 13.19
C ALA A 368 4.63 -11.54 14.16
N ASP A 369 5.22 -12.62 13.65
CA ASP A 369 5.74 -13.70 14.51
C ASP A 369 6.97 -13.25 15.34
N VAL A 370 7.82 -12.39 14.79
CA VAL A 370 8.94 -11.77 15.55
C VAL A 370 8.41 -10.86 16.65
N ASP A 371 7.36 -10.08 16.36
CA ASP A 371 6.71 -9.23 17.36
C ASP A 371 6.06 -10.05 18.49
N GLU A 372 5.48 -11.19 18.17
CA GLU A 372 4.90 -12.10 19.17
C GLU A 372 5.97 -12.59 20.16
N VAL A 373 7.16 -12.96 19.68
CA VAL A 373 8.29 -13.33 20.55
C VAL A 373 8.71 -12.17 21.45
N ILE A 374 8.70 -10.95 20.96
CA ILE A 374 9.09 -9.76 21.72
C ILE A 374 8.04 -9.40 22.78
N THR A 375 6.78 -9.32 22.35
CA THR A 375 5.71 -8.73 23.16
C THR A 375 4.83 -9.75 23.90
N GLY A 376 4.87 -11.02 23.52
CA GLY A 376 3.93 -12.04 23.96
C GLY A 376 2.52 -11.87 23.41
N GLN A 377 2.33 -11.02 22.40
CA GLN A 377 1.03 -10.67 21.82
C GLN A 377 1.06 -10.72 20.31
N ARG A 378 -0.04 -11.15 19.70
CA ARG A 378 -0.18 -11.18 18.25
C ARG A 378 -0.82 -9.89 17.74
N ARG A 379 -0.02 -9.00 17.12
CA ARG A 379 -0.43 -7.65 16.74
C ARG A 379 -0.35 -7.39 15.21
N GLU A 380 -0.70 -8.37 14.38
CA GLU A 380 -0.58 -8.30 12.91
C GLU A 380 -1.21 -7.03 12.29
N GLY A 381 -2.40 -6.65 12.76
CA GLY A 381 -3.11 -5.47 12.24
C GLY A 381 -2.38 -4.14 12.46
N ILE A 382 -1.56 -4.05 13.51
CA ILE A 382 -0.79 -2.84 13.82
C ILE A 382 0.33 -2.65 12.80
N PHE A 383 0.99 -3.73 12.38
CA PHE A 383 2.02 -3.68 11.34
C PHE A 383 1.46 -3.25 9.98
N ALA A 384 0.31 -3.83 9.59
CA ALA A 384 -0.37 -3.39 8.36
C ALA A 384 -0.78 -1.91 8.44
N GLY A 385 -1.25 -1.46 9.60
CA GLY A 385 -1.64 -0.07 9.84
C GLY A 385 -0.47 0.92 9.69
N ILE A 386 0.68 0.64 10.33
CA ILE A 386 1.86 1.52 10.22
C ILE A 386 2.47 1.48 8.81
N MET A 387 2.47 0.33 8.13
CA MET A 387 2.89 0.24 6.73
C MET A 387 2.03 1.12 5.84
N THR A 388 0.71 1.06 5.99
CA THR A 388 -0.21 1.89 5.21
C THR A 388 -0.04 3.38 5.50
N LEU A 389 0.08 3.76 6.78
CA LEU A 389 0.27 5.15 7.19
C LEU A 389 1.58 5.74 6.65
N THR A 390 2.69 5.04 6.84
CA THR A 390 4.00 5.48 6.35
C THR A 390 4.05 5.50 4.82
N ARG A 391 3.35 4.57 4.15
CA ARG A 391 3.21 4.54 2.69
C ARG A 391 2.52 5.81 2.17
N LYS A 392 1.38 6.19 2.76
CA LYS A 392 0.63 7.40 2.36
C LYS A 392 1.45 8.67 2.57
N ALA A 393 2.09 8.80 3.74
CA ALA A 393 2.93 9.95 4.05
C ALA A 393 4.14 10.06 3.10
N SER A 394 4.83 8.94 2.85
CA SER A 394 5.99 8.91 1.95
C SER A 394 5.60 9.18 0.50
N GLN A 395 4.44 8.68 0.04
CA GLN A 395 3.91 8.96 -1.29
C GLN A 395 3.63 10.46 -1.46
N ALA A 396 2.98 11.10 -0.48
CA ALA A 396 2.72 12.54 -0.50
C ALA A 396 4.02 13.34 -0.64
N GLY A 397 5.03 13.00 0.18
CA GLY A 397 6.34 13.67 0.14
C GLY A 397 7.08 13.45 -1.18
N ALA A 398 7.10 12.23 -1.69
CA ALA A 398 7.79 11.90 -2.94
C ALA A 398 7.17 12.61 -4.16
N VAL A 399 5.85 12.57 -4.28
CA VAL A 399 5.15 13.23 -5.40
C VAL A 399 5.28 14.75 -5.30
N MET A 400 5.21 15.33 -4.09
CA MET A 400 5.43 16.75 -3.88
C MET A 400 6.85 17.18 -4.28
N LEU A 401 7.86 16.37 -3.93
CA LEU A 401 9.25 16.63 -4.32
C LEU A 401 9.41 16.62 -5.84
N VAL A 402 8.78 15.67 -6.54
CA VAL A 402 8.76 15.64 -8.02
C VAL A 402 8.17 16.95 -8.57
N GLY A 403 7.04 17.42 -8.01
CA GLY A 403 6.42 18.68 -8.43
C GLY A 403 7.32 19.88 -8.25
N ILE A 404 8.01 19.98 -7.11
CA ILE A 404 8.97 21.06 -6.82
C ILE A 404 10.11 21.04 -7.85
N VAL A 405 10.74 19.89 -8.09
CA VAL A 405 11.85 19.76 -9.04
C VAL A 405 11.40 20.08 -10.47
N MET A 406 10.21 19.64 -10.87
CA MET A 406 9.64 19.97 -12.19
C MET A 406 9.36 21.48 -12.34
N GLN A 407 8.82 22.12 -11.30
CA GLN A 407 8.62 23.57 -11.32
C GLN A 407 9.95 24.34 -11.44
N MET A 408 10.96 23.92 -10.68
CA MET A 408 12.30 24.54 -10.72
C MET A 408 13.02 24.33 -12.07
N SER A 409 12.70 23.27 -12.82
CA SER A 409 13.25 23.05 -14.16
C SER A 409 12.67 23.98 -15.23
N GLY A 410 11.65 24.78 -14.90
CA GLY A 410 10.99 25.68 -15.82
C GLY A 410 9.85 25.05 -16.62
N PHE A 411 9.18 24.04 -16.07
CA PHE A 411 8.00 23.42 -16.68
C PHE A 411 6.92 24.46 -16.97
N VAL A 412 6.43 24.50 -18.21
CA VAL A 412 5.38 25.45 -18.67
C VAL A 412 4.08 24.68 -18.90
N SER A 413 3.10 24.96 -18.04
CA SER A 413 1.78 24.29 -18.11
C SER A 413 1.04 24.68 -19.39
N GLY A 414 0.31 23.71 -19.96
CA GLY A 414 -0.48 23.90 -21.17
C GLY A 414 0.33 23.92 -22.49
N GLN A 415 1.66 23.82 -22.46
CA GLN A 415 2.47 23.75 -23.66
C GLN A 415 2.76 22.30 -24.06
N SER A 416 2.63 22.01 -25.35
CA SER A 416 2.95 20.68 -25.92
C SER A 416 4.46 20.46 -26.09
N ILE A 417 5.24 21.54 -26.26
CA ILE A 417 6.70 21.48 -26.36
C ILE A 417 7.28 22.13 -25.11
N GLN A 418 8.05 21.39 -24.36
CA GLN A 418 8.70 21.85 -23.13
C GLN A 418 10.15 22.29 -23.38
N PRO A 419 10.70 23.20 -22.56
CA PRO A 419 12.13 23.52 -22.60
C PRO A 419 13.01 22.27 -22.47
N GLU A 420 14.17 22.26 -23.10
CA GLU A 420 15.12 21.12 -23.06
C GLU A 420 15.52 20.74 -21.63
N ALA A 421 15.69 21.73 -20.75
CA ALA A 421 15.95 21.51 -19.32
C ALA A 421 14.87 20.67 -18.62
N VAL A 422 13.60 20.84 -19.00
CA VAL A 422 12.48 20.06 -18.48
C VAL A 422 12.57 18.61 -18.96
N SER A 423 12.85 18.39 -20.24
CA SER A 423 13.01 17.04 -20.81
C SER A 423 14.15 16.28 -20.12
N HIS A 424 15.29 16.92 -19.90
CA HIS A 424 16.39 16.33 -19.14
C HIS A 424 16.02 16.05 -17.68
N THR A 425 15.27 16.95 -17.04
CA THR A 425 14.80 16.74 -15.66
C THR A 425 13.86 15.56 -15.56
N ILE A 426 12.93 15.39 -16.51
CA ILE A 426 12.03 14.21 -16.55
C ILE A 426 12.86 12.92 -16.67
N LEU A 427 13.85 12.88 -17.56
CA LEU A 427 14.76 11.74 -17.72
C LEU A 427 15.55 11.44 -16.44
N LEU A 428 16.07 12.47 -15.77
CA LEU A 428 16.80 12.32 -14.51
C LEU A 428 15.91 11.77 -13.39
N ILE A 429 14.69 12.27 -13.26
CA ILE A 429 13.75 11.77 -12.25
C ILE A 429 13.34 10.33 -12.56
N LEU A 430 13.01 10.04 -13.84
CA LEU A 430 12.60 8.70 -14.27
C LEU A 430 13.71 7.67 -14.04
N SER A 431 14.95 7.98 -14.35
CA SER A 431 16.10 7.08 -14.21
C SER A 431 16.78 7.20 -12.86
N CYS A 432 17.55 8.26 -12.62
CA CYS A 432 18.37 8.43 -11.41
C CYS A 432 17.52 8.60 -10.14
N GLY A 433 16.39 9.31 -10.22
CA GLY A 433 15.46 9.48 -9.11
C GLY A 433 14.88 8.12 -8.67
N THR A 434 14.36 7.35 -9.60
CA THR A 434 13.85 6.00 -9.33
C THR A 434 14.95 5.07 -8.83
N LEU A 435 16.13 5.06 -9.47
CA LEU A 435 17.26 4.22 -9.07
C LEU A 435 17.79 4.53 -7.69
N SER A 436 17.89 5.80 -7.29
CA SER A 436 18.40 6.20 -5.97
C SER A 436 17.52 5.64 -4.83
N VAL A 437 16.20 5.69 -5.01
CA VAL A 437 15.25 5.15 -4.05
C VAL A 437 15.27 3.61 -4.05
N LEU A 438 15.37 2.98 -5.21
CA LEU A 438 15.53 1.52 -5.32
C LEU A 438 16.84 1.05 -4.67
N ALA A 439 17.93 1.79 -4.86
CA ALA A 439 19.23 1.49 -4.26
C ALA A 439 19.15 1.55 -2.73
N PHE A 440 18.44 2.51 -2.15
CA PHE A 440 18.17 2.54 -0.71
C PHE A 440 17.47 1.26 -0.25
N GLY A 441 16.36 0.86 -0.89
CA GLY A 441 15.64 -0.38 -0.55
C GLY A 441 16.52 -1.63 -0.72
N PHE A 442 17.34 -1.68 -1.78
CA PHE A 442 18.29 -2.75 -2.04
C PHE A 442 19.33 -2.87 -0.94
N LEU A 443 19.98 -1.75 -0.55
CA LEU A 443 20.99 -1.74 0.52
C LEU A 443 20.41 -2.16 1.86
N VAL A 444 19.20 -1.74 2.19
CA VAL A 444 18.49 -2.19 3.39
C VAL A 444 18.24 -3.70 3.33
N SER A 445 17.91 -4.24 2.16
CA SER A 445 17.64 -5.68 1.98
C SER A 445 18.88 -6.56 2.23
N LEU A 446 20.09 -6.03 2.07
CA LEU A 446 21.33 -6.76 2.38
C LEU A 446 21.47 -7.08 3.88
N ARG A 447 20.88 -6.24 4.73
CA ARG A 447 20.88 -6.41 6.19
C ARG A 447 19.71 -7.23 6.70
N PHE A 448 18.74 -7.56 5.85
CA PHE A 448 17.55 -8.32 6.23
C PHE A 448 17.86 -9.80 6.33
N LYS A 449 17.77 -10.37 7.53
CA LYS A 449 18.21 -11.74 7.86
C LYS A 449 17.06 -12.74 8.05
N LEU A 450 15.82 -12.31 7.94
CA LEU A 450 14.66 -13.20 8.04
C LEU A 450 14.55 -14.04 6.78
N ASN A 451 14.66 -15.35 6.93
CA ASN A 451 14.50 -16.35 5.88
C ASN A 451 13.79 -17.59 6.43
N LEU A 452 13.55 -18.59 5.62
CA LEU A 452 12.82 -19.80 6.00
C LEU A 452 13.43 -20.51 7.23
N GLN A 453 14.76 -20.63 7.28
CA GLN A 453 15.48 -21.30 8.37
C GLN A 453 15.40 -20.50 9.67
N THR A 454 15.74 -19.20 9.62
CA THR A 454 15.71 -18.33 10.81
C THR A 454 14.29 -18.15 11.35
N HIS A 455 13.28 -18.11 10.46
CA HIS A 455 11.87 -18.09 10.85
C HIS A 455 11.42 -19.41 11.47
N GLY A 456 11.90 -20.56 10.96
CA GLY A 456 11.61 -21.87 11.56
C GLY A 456 12.08 -21.95 13.01
N THR A 457 13.34 -21.57 13.27
CA THR A 457 13.91 -21.51 14.63
C THR A 457 13.11 -20.56 15.53
N LEU A 458 12.72 -19.39 15.01
CA LEU A 458 11.90 -18.44 15.77
C LEU A 458 10.55 -19.03 16.18
N ARG A 459 9.87 -19.72 15.26
CA ARG A 459 8.56 -20.36 15.54
C ARG A 459 8.67 -21.47 16.59
N GLU A 460 9.71 -22.29 16.55
CA GLU A 460 9.95 -23.32 17.56
C GLU A 460 10.12 -22.72 18.94
N GLU A 461 10.89 -21.64 19.07
CA GLU A 461 11.07 -20.95 20.34
C GLU A 461 9.80 -20.22 20.79
N THR A 462 9.03 -19.63 19.86
CA THR A 462 7.72 -19.04 20.16
C THR A 462 6.76 -20.08 20.73
N ALA A 463 6.73 -21.30 20.17
CA ALA A 463 5.89 -22.37 20.66
C ALA A 463 6.23 -22.75 22.11
N LYS A 464 7.52 -22.89 22.43
CA LYS A 464 8.01 -23.17 23.79
C LYS A 464 7.62 -22.06 24.78
N MET A 465 7.80 -20.78 24.39
CA MET A 465 7.40 -19.64 25.22
C MET A 465 5.88 -19.58 25.44
N ARG A 466 5.10 -19.97 24.41
CA ARG A 466 3.64 -20.01 24.51
C ARG A 466 3.15 -21.12 25.45
N GLU A 467 3.77 -22.30 25.42
CA GLU A 467 3.44 -23.39 26.31
C GLU A 467 3.85 -23.12 27.77
N SER A 468 5.03 -22.53 27.98
CA SER A 468 5.54 -22.22 29.32
C SER A 468 5.02 -20.90 29.90
N GLY A 469 4.48 -20.02 29.08
CA GLY A 469 4.06 -18.66 29.46
C GLY A 469 5.21 -17.70 29.80
N ARG A 470 6.48 -18.12 29.62
CA ARG A 470 7.69 -17.37 29.96
C ARG A 470 8.85 -17.65 28.99
N VAL A 471 9.91 -16.85 29.08
CA VAL A 471 11.20 -17.17 28.47
C VAL A 471 11.88 -18.31 29.23
N MET A 472 12.60 -19.18 28.51
CA MET A 472 13.29 -20.36 29.08
C MET A 472 14.79 -20.33 28.72
N PRO A 473 15.60 -19.48 29.38
CA PRO A 473 17.03 -19.36 29.08
C PRO A 473 17.83 -20.65 29.29
N GLU A 474 17.35 -21.51 30.17
CA GLU A 474 17.91 -22.81 30.50
C GLU A 474 17.69 -23.89 29.43
N ALA A 475 16.68 -23.72 28.57
CA ALA A 475 16.27 -24.73 27.60
C ALA A 475 16.60 -24.35 26.14
N ILE A 476 17.14 -23.16 25.89
CA ILE A 476 17.47 -22.69 24.54
C ILE A 476 18.92 -23.06 24.16
N THR A 477 19.09 -23.54 22.92
CA THR A 477 20.41 -23.77 22.38
C THR A 477 21.14 -22.45 22.05
N PRO A 478 22.48 -22.35 22.16
CA PRO A 478 23.21 -21.12 21.84
C PRO A 478 22.92 -20.59 20.41
N GLN A 479 22.71 -21.50 19.47
CA GLN A 479 22.44 -21.18 18.07
C GLN A 479 21.03 -20.61 17.86
N ALA A 480 20.03 -21.18 18.52
CA ALA A 480 18.66 -20.67 18.51
C ALA A 480 18.57 -19.31 19.20
N ARG A 481 19.26 -19.16 20.35
CA ARG A 481 19.36 -17.90 21.08
C ARG A 481 19.95 -16.79 20.20
N ALA A 482 21.08 -17.03 19.57
CA ALA A 482 21.71 -16.07 18.67
C ALA A 482 20.79 -15.67 17.50
N THR A 483 20.03 -16.62 16.96
CA THR A 483 19.07 -16.35 15.87
C THR A 483 17.91 -15.47 16.36
N VAL A 484 17.32 -15.79 17.51
CA VAL A 484 16.19 -15.03 18.06
C VAL A 484 16.63 -13.62 18.45
N GLU A 485 17.79 -13.46 19.11
CA GLU A 485 18.36 -12.16 19.46
C GLU A 485 18.73 -11.32 18.23
N MET A 486 19.25 -11.96 17.18
CA MET A 486 19.54 -11.30 15.91
C MET A 486 18.28 -10.74 15.24
N LEU A 487 17.18 -11.49 15.22
CA LEU A 487 15.91 -11.10 14.61
C LEU A 487 15.16 -10.07 15.45
N SER A 488 15.05 -10.28 16.76
CA SER A 488 14.37 -9.37 17.69
C SER A 488 15.17 -8.07 17.88
N GLY A 489 16.50 -8.15 17.85
CA GLY A 489 17.39 -7.06 18.23
C GLY A 489 17.47 -6.81 19.74
N MET A 490 17.07 -7.79 20.54
CA MET A 490 16.97 -7.71 22.01
C MET A 490 17.59 -8.95 22.67
N PRO A 491 18.09 -8.84 23.92
CA PRO A 491 18.51 -9.99 24.72
C PRO A 491 17.32 -10.96 24.94
N TYR A 492 17.62 -12.26 24.95
CA TYR A 492 16.59 -13.31 25.07
C TYR A 492 15.73 -13.16 26.33
N GLU A 493 16.32 -12.77 27.46
CA GLU A 493 15.64 -12.58 28.74
C GLU A 493 14.60 -11.44 28.74
N SER A 494 14.74 -10.48 27.82
CA SER A 494 13.83 -9.36 27.67
C SER A 494 12.65 -9.64 26.73
N LEU A 495 12.58 -10.84 26.17
CA LEU A 495 11.50 -11.26 25.28
C LEU A 495 10.22 -11.61 26.04
N TRP A 496 9.17 -12.00 25.32
CA TRP A 496 7.88 -12.44 25.86
C TRP A 496 7.23 -11.43 26.81
N GLY A 497 7.28 -10.13 26.41
CA GLY A 497 6.69 -9.04 27.18
C GLY A 497 7.52 -8.57 28.40
N ASN A 498 8.75 -9.05 28.58
CA ASN A 498 9.69 -8.52 29.59
C ASN A 498 10.42 -7.26 29.10
N ASN A 499 9.67 -6.37 28.45
CA ASN A 499 10.16 -5.12 27.86
C ASN A 499 9.02 -4.08 27.83
N ASN A 500 9.31 -2.87 27.36
CA ASN A 500 8.37 -1.77 27.29
C ASN A 500 7.79 -1.54 25.87
N ILE A 501 7.82 -2.56 25.01
CA ILE A 501 7.27 -2.49 23.65
C ILE A 501 5.78 -2.85 23.68
N GLY A 502 4.95 -2.01 23.05
CA GLY A 502 3.50 -2.12 23.04
C GLY A 502 2.82 -1.42 24.22
N TYR A 503 1.53 -1.14 24.06
CA TYR A 503 0.76 -0.37 25.04
C TYR A 503 0.70 -1.05 26.41
N LEU A 504 0.46 -2.36 26.44
CA LEU A 504 0.35 -3.14 27.69
C LEU A 504 1.68 -3.25 28.45
N ASN A 505 2.81 -3.13 27.74
CA ASN A 505 4.14 -3.24 28.34
C ASN A 505 4.79 -1.87 28.60
N ARG A 506 4.09 -0.77 28.33
CA ARG A 506 4.63 0.60 28.35
C ARG A 506 5.34 0.99 29.66
N ASN A 507 4.85 0.51 30.79
CA ASN A 507 5.37 0.86 32.11
C ASN A 507 6.45 -0.12 32.60
N LYS A 508 6.84 -1.12 31.79
CA LYS A 508 7.93 -2.03 32.13
C LYS A 508 9.29 -1.37 31.86
N PRO A 509 10.34 -1.68 32.62
CA PRO A 509 11.66 -1.14 32.38
C PRO A 509 12.15 -1.51 30.97
N ALA A 510 12.86 -0.58 30.31
CA ALA A 510 13.48 -0.86 29.03
C ALA A 510 14.53 -1.96 29.17
N ALA A 511 14.53 -2.92 28.24
CA ALA A 511 15.54 -3.97 28.22
C ALA A 511 16.95 -3.35 28.05
N PRO A 512 17.99 -3.87 28.76
CA PRO A 512 19.36 -3.42 28.56
C PRO A 512 19.77 -3.63 27.09
N SER A 513 20.45 -2.66 26.50
CA SER A 513 20.97 -2.78 25.13
C SER A 513 21.99 -3.91 25.05
N LEU A 514 22.07 -4.60 23.89
CA LEU A 514 23.06 -5.67 23.66
C LEU A 514 24.50 -5.24 23.96
N GLN A 515 24.84 -3.96 23.80
CA GLN A 515 26.13 -3.38 24.14
C GLN A 515 26.38 -3.27 25.65
N GLN A 516 25.34 -3.02 26.44
CA GLN A 516 25.44 -2.98 27.91
C GLN A 516 25.48 -4.39 28.54
N GLY A 517 24.79 -5.36 27.91
CA GLY A 517 24.87 -6.77 28.34
C GLY A 517 26.27 -7.39 28.14
N ALA A 518 26.97 -7.03 27.08
CA ALA A 518 28.34 -7.47 26.85
C ALA A 518 29.33 -6.86 27.86
N ALA A 519 29.11 -5.61 28.28
CA ALA A 519 29.94 -4.95 29.29
C ALA A 519 29.70 -5.53 30.71
N LEU A 520 28.44 -5.88 31.05
CA LEU A 520 28.12 -6.52 32.34
C LEU A 520 28.69 -7.95 32.44
N ASN A 521 28.65 -8.74 31.35
CA ASN A 521 29.25 -10.07 31.34
C ASN A 521 30.80 -10.04 31.38
N SER A 522 31.43 -8.99 30.87
CA SER A 522 32.87 -8.81 30.96
C SER A 522 33.35 -8.42 32.38
N THR A 523 32.50 -7.82 33.20
CA THR A 523 32.79 -7.47 34.59
C THR A 523 32.51 -8.63 35.55
N LEU A 524 31.55 -9.51 35.27
CA LEU A 524 31.25 -10.70 36.05
C LEU A 524 32.29 -11.85 35.87
N ASN A 525 33.03 -11.87 34.76
CA ASN A 525 34.11 -12.83 34.51
C ASN A 525 35.50 -12.35 34.98
N ARG A 526 35.58 -11.22 35.70
CA ARG A 526 36.84 -10.69 36.29
C ARG A 526 36.80 -10.60 37.82
N GLY A 527 35.82 -11.23 38.47
CA GLY A 527 35.71 -11.34 39.91
C GLY A 527 36.06 -12.76 40.44
#